data_01c6f280b8b31945ea7bc832af9752e6
#
_entry.id   01c6f280b8b31945ea7bc832af9752e6
#
_cell.length_a   1.000
_cell.length_b   1.000
_cell.length_c   1.000
_cell.angle_alpha   90.00
_cell.angle_beta   90.00
_cell.angle_gamma   90.00
#
_symmetry.space_group_name_H-M   'P 1'
#
loop_
_entity.id
_entity.type
_entity.pdbx_description
1 polymer ?
#
loop_
_entity_poly.entity_id
_entity_poly.type
_entity_poly.pdbx_seq_one_letter_code
_entity_poly.pdbx_strand_id
1 'polypeptide(L)'
;MNTNIDITNINSHFLPTFAEKREECVTRKYNTNLAKYCFYSKNEADISDKIKQIQYYSNNFFVAETYDFVNIGQLNEQVVEKLQLSNDVRYLIFKYKNENLVDFDDFLFNIADPKRFIFSAITSFSYILESLRALNENDVCFFNLSPQNIAFNLNCGENPVIRNFQSSLQISRLNVEYITNIIKAQHDYTHKPLEVHVLFYLIQNNLSTISYSFIEEICEEFVKKLPFLNLFSEKFGASYKDACIASLKKYINMTQTDIILDILEQSDKWDVYSLSVLYLHIFGNISRVFSLQANFITKFTTELSKNTHPNPEKRSSLDDLFANYTRLLGDETDWSFVNKLPREKMPQLFAILGE
;
A
#
# COMPACT_ATOMS: atom_id res chain seq x y z
N MET A 1 -0.68 26.14 -31.57
CA MET A 1 -0.89 26.91 -30.35
C MET A 1 0.19 26.51 -29.38
N ASN A 2 1.15 27.40 -29.15
CA ASN A 2 2.23 27.16 -28.19
C ASN A 2 1.64 27.29 -26.78
N THR A 3 1.30 26.18 -26.16
CA THR A 3 1.01 26.14 -24.73
C THR A 3 2.36 26.15 -24.01
N ASN A 4 2.77 27.32 -23.51
CA ASN A 4 3.85 27.40 -22.53
C ASN A 4 3.45 26.55 -21.32
N ILE A 5 4.06 25.37 -21.22
CA ILE A 5 3.93 24.51 -20.03
C ILE A 5 4.74 25.22 -18.93
N ASP A 6 4.04 25.77 -17.93
CA ASP A 6 4.68 26.39 -16.77
C ASP A 6 5.29 25.28 -15.88
N ILE A 7 6.64 25.18 -15.92
CA ILE A 7 7.43 24.06 -15.41
C ILE A 7 8.10 24.40 -14.06
N THR A 8 7.68 25.46 -13.39
CA THR A 8 8.35 25.89 -12.15
C THR A 8 8.23 24.92 -10.97
N ASN A 9 7.42 23.83 -11.08
CA ASN A 9 7.26 22.79 -10.06
C ASN A 9 7.16 21.39 -10.71
N ILE A 10 8.29 20.92 -11.27
CA ILE A 10 8.39 19.51 -11.70
C ILE A 10 9.05 18.73 -10.57
N ASN A 11 8.29 17.83 -9.96
CA ASN A 11 8.84 16.78 -9.09
C ASN A 11 9.17 15.58 -9.98
N SER A 12 10.41 15.10 -9.95
CA SER A 12 10.80 13.89 -10.68
C SER A 12 10.49 12.66 -9.81
N HIS A 13 9.88 11.63 -10.40
CA HIS A 13 9.61 10.35 -9.74
C HIS A 13 10.87 9.58 -9.30
N PHE A 14 12.05 10.12 -9.53
CA PHE A 14 13.32 9.53 -9.13
C PHE A 14 13.85 10.00 -7.77
N LEU A 15 13.12 10.86 -7.07
CA LEU A 15 13.52 11.31 -5.74
C LEU A 15 12.39 11.01 -4.75
N PRO A 16 12.61 10.15 -3.74
CA PRO A 16 11.69 9.98 -2.62
C PRO A 16 11.84 11.18 -1.68
N THR A 17 11.21 12.30 -2.01
CA THR A 17 11.12 13.42 -1.09
C THR A 17 9.91 14.27 -1.42
N PHE A 18 8.81 13.92 -0.81
CA PHE A 18 7.78 14.87 -0.43
C PHE A 18 8.28 15.60 0.83
N ALA A 19 9.34 16.38 0.72
CA ALA A 19 9.72 17.31 1.77
C ALA A 19 10.16 18.59 1.11
N GLU A 20 9.44 19.66 1.50
CA GLU A 20 9.71 21.08 1.25
C GLU A 20 8.96 21.67 0.05
N LYS A 21 8.10 22.65 0.22
CA LYS A 21 8.00 23.84 1.07
C LYS A 21 6.56 24.32 1.10
N ARG A 22 6.03 24.58 2.28
CA ARG A 22 4.93 25.54 2.47
C ARG A 22 5.51 26.92 2.21
N GLU A 23 5.23 27.48 1.05
CA GLU A 23 5.20 28.93 0.85
C GLU A 23 4.31 29.27 -0.35
N GLU A 24 3.35 30.16 -0.06
CA GLU A 24 2.48 30.93 -0.93
C GLU A 24 1.42 30.20 -1.77
N CYS A 25 0.17 30.42 -1.32
CA CYS A 25 -1.08 30.20 -2.03
C CYS A 25 -1.06 30.94 -3.38
N VAL A 26 -0.49 30.33 -4.39
CA VAL A 26 -0.88 30.56 -5.77
C VAL A 26 -1.80 29.42 -6.15
N THR A 27 -3.03 29.74 -6.49
CA THR A 27 -4.09 28.83 -6.94
C THR A 27 -3.66 28.10 -8.23
N ARG A 28 -2.72 27.17 -8.13
CA ARG A 28 -2.40 26.25 -9.23
C ARG A 28 -3.41 25.12 -9.19
N LYS A 29 -4.13 24.95 -10.30
CA LYS A 29 -5.15 23.92 -10.45
C LYS A 29 -4.55 22.50 -10.44
N TYR A 30 -3.27 22.34 -10.82
CA TYR A 30 -2.58 21.06 -10.95
C TYR A 30 -1.13 21.12 -10.48
N ASN A 31 -0.68 20.00 -9.89
CA ASN A 31 0.74 19.67 -9.70
C ASN A 31 1.21 18.81 -10.87
N THR A 32 2.47 18.95 -11.26
CA THR A 32 3.04 18.21 -12.39
C THR A 32 4.22 17.37 -11.94
N ASN A 33 4.25 16.10 -12.35
CA ASN A 33 5.37 15.20 -12.14
C ASN A 33 5.93 14.77 -13.49
N LEU A 34 7.26 14.75 -13.60
CA LEU A 34 7.97 14.27 -14.78
C LEU A 34 8.52 12.88 -14.51
N ALA A 35 8.22 11.93 -15.38
CA ALA A 35 8.73 10.58 -15.30
C ALA A 35 9.41 10.16 -16.60
N LYS A 36 10.49 9.39 -16.49
CA LYS A 36 11.08 8.69 -17.65
C LYS A 36 10.06 7.71 -18.21
N TYR A 37 9.87 7.71 -19.53
CA TYR A 37 9.00 6.72 -20.18
C TYR A 37 9.62 5.33 -20.08
N CYS A 38 8.98 4.48 -19.34
CA CYS A 38 9.35 3.08 -19.15
C CYS A 38 8.08 2.27 -18.86
N PHE A 39 8.22 0.97 -18.66
CA PHE A 39 7.10 0.09 -18.32
C PHE A 39 6.32 0.64 -17.11
N TYR A 40 7.03 1.12 -16.09
CA TYR A 40 6.46 1.57 -14.82
C TYR A 40 5.60 2.84 -14.95
N SER A 41 6.12 3.87 -15.65
CA SER A 41 5.37 5.10 -15.90
C SER A 41 4.19 4.87 -16.85
N LYS A 42 4.35 3.97 -17.83
CA LYS A 42 3.23 3.54 -18.67
C LYS A 42 2.16 2.83 -17.86
N ASN A 43 2.56 1.93 -16.96
CA ASN A 43 1.62 1.22 -16.09
C ASN A 43 0.82 2.20 -15.22
N GLU A 44 1.46 3.23 -14.64
CA GLU A 44 0.76 4.29 -13.89
C GLU A 44 -0.29 5.01 -14.74
N ALA A 45 0.04 5.34 -15.98
CA ALA A 45 -0.90 5.96 -16.91
C ALA A 45 -2.10 5.05 -17.21
N ASP A 46 -1.84 3.78 -17.58
CA ASP A 46 -2.87 2.79 -17.89
C ASP A 46 -3.81 2.54 -16.68
N ILE A 47 -3.24 2.41 -15.48
CA ILE A 47 -4.01 2.21 -14.22
C ILE A 47 -4.80 3.49 -13.86
N SER A 48 -4.20 4.69 -13.99
CA SER A 48 -4.90 5.95 -13.74
C SER A 48 -6.14 6.09 -14.62
N ASP A 49 -6.03 5.69 -15.91
CA ASP A 49 -7.18 5.74 -16.84
C ASP A 49 -8.29 4.75 -16.46
N LYS A 50 -7.94 3.58 -15.91
CA LYS A 50 -8.93 2.64 -15.35
C LYS A 50 -9.62 3.20 -14.11
N ILE A 51 -8.85 3.74 -13.18
CA ILE A 51 -9.39 4.28 -11.92
C ILE A 51 -10.34 5.45 -12.20
N LYS A 52 -10.07 6.29 -13.18
CA LYS A 52 -10.97 7.40 -13.58
C LYS A 52 -12.33 6.94 -14.10
N GLN A 53 -12.50 5.67 -14.44
CA GLN A 53 -13.79 5.09 -14.82
C GLN A 53 -14.65 4.72 -13.60
N ILE A 54 -14.06 4.63 -12.41
CA ILE A 54 -14.77 4.38 -11.16
C ILE A 54 -15.58 5.62 -10.79
N GLN A 55 -16.85 5.45 -10.48
CA GLN A 55 -17.72 6.55 -10.09
C GLN A 55 -17.18 7.23 -8.82
N TYR A 56 -17.04 8.55 -8.84
CA TYR A 56 -16.50 9.37 -7.74
C TYR A 56 -15.06 8.98 -7.32
N TYR A 57 -14.26 8.47 -8.25
CA TYR A 57 -12.88 8.02 -7.98
C TYR A 57 -12.06 9.02 -7.18
N SER A 58 -12.22 10.32 -7.40
CA SER A 58 -11.45 11.39 -6.72
C SER A 58 -11.67 11.46 -5.21
N ASN A 59 -12.69 10.80 -4.67
CA ASN A 59 -12.93 10.74 -3.23
C ASN A 59 -12.00 9.71 -2.54
N ASN A 60 -11.55 8.71 -3.30
CA ASN A 60 -10.84 7.55 -2.77
C ASN A 60 -9.43 7.40 -3.34
N PHE A 61 -9.16 8.02 -4.51
CA PHE A 61 -7.92 7.81 -5.24
C PHE A 61 -7.29 9.12 -5.71
N PHE A 62 -5.99 9.25 -5.46
CA PHE A 62 -5.20 10.34 -5.98
C PHE A 62 -4.40 9.86 -7.18
N VAL A 63 -4.92 10.09 -8.38
CA VAL A 63 -4.36 9.64 -9.65
C VAL A 63 -4.10 10.82 -10.59
N ALA A 64 -3.30 10.60 -11.61
CA ALA A 64 -3.06 11.60 -12.64
C ALA A 64 -4.34 11.89 -13.44
N GLU A 65 -4.75 13.15 -13.47
CA GLU A 65 -5.88 13.63 -14.28
C GLU A 65 -5.60 13.48 -15.78
N THR A 66 -4.40 13.89 -16.17
CA THR A 66 -3.90 13.79 -17.54
C THR A 66 -2.41 13.48 -17.54
N TYR A 67 -1.94 12.90 -18.64
CA TYR A 67 -0.51 12.71 -18.90
C TYR A 67 -0.24 12.95 -20.38
N ASP A 68 0.97 13.46 -20.67
CA ASP A 68 1.40 13.80 -22.03
C ASP A 68 2.88 13.43 -22.23
N PHE A 69 3.25 13.06 -23.45
CA PHE A 69 4.66 12.97 -23.83
C PHE A 69 5.30 14.34 -23.91
N VAL A 70 6.55 14.43 -23.46
CA VAL A 70 7.32 15.66 -23.47
C VAL A 70 8.54 15.52 -24.35
N ASN A 71 8.71 16.50 -25.26
CA ASN A 71 9.99 16.74 -25.93
C ASN A 71 10.86 17.66 -25.07
N ILE A 72 12.08 17.24 -24.79
CA ILE A 72 13.03 18.02 -23.96
C ILE A 72 13.22 19.44 -24.49
N GLY A 73 13.23 19.64 -25.80
CA GLY A 73 13.31 20.97 -26.42
C GLY A 73 12.14 21.92 -26.12
N GLN A 74 11.07 21.42 -25.48
CA GLN A 74 9.93 22.22 -25.01
C GLN A 74 10.07 22.61 -23.53
N LEU A 75 11.07 22.04 -22.84
CA LEU A 75 11.36 22.30 -21.42
C LEU A 75 12.33 23.48 -21.29
N ASN A 76 12.24 24.19 -20.16
CA ASN A 76 13.21 25.23 -19.81
C ASN A 76 14.60 24.58 -19.60
N GLU A 77 15.66 25.18 -20.14
CA GLU A 77 17.04 24.69 -20.02
C GLU A 77 17.46 24.45 -18.56
N GLN A 78 17.07 25.33 -17.64
CA GLN A 78 17.35 25.19 -16.21
C GLN A 78 16.70 23.90 -15.61
N VAL A 79 15.56 23.50 -16.11
CA VAL A 79 14.87 22.25 -15.69
C VAL A 79 15.60 21.05 -16.27
N VAL A 80 16.01 21.12 -17.52
CA VAL A 80 16.77 20.05 -18.21
C VAL A 80 18.08 19.78 -17.48
N GLU A 81 18.84 20.85 -17.15
CA GLU A 81 20.09 20.74 -16.40
C GLU A 81 19.86 20.24 -14.96
N LYS A 82 18.92 20.84 -14.23
CA LYS A 82 18.63 20.47 -12.84
C LYS A 82 18.22 19.00 -12.70
N LEU A 83 17.46 18.47 -13.65
CA LEU A 83 16.97 17.10 -13.66
C LEU A 83 17.86 16.14 -14.46
N GLN A 84 18.95 16.62 -15.05
CA GLN A 84 19.89 15.85 -15.88
C GLN A 84 19.18 15.04 -16.97
N LEU A 85 18.23 15.68 -17.67
CA LEU A 85 17.44 15.02 -18.71
C LEU A 85 18.27 14.76 -19.97
N SER A 86 18.09 13.59 -20.58
CA SER A 86 18.77 13.18 -21.81
C SER A 86 17.83 13.23 -23.01
N ASN A 87 18.30 13.77 -24.13
CA ASN A 87 17.57 13.81 -25.39
C ASN A 87 17.26 12.42 -25.99
N ASP A 88 18.01 11.40 -25.57
CA ASP A 88 17.81 10.00 -26.04
C ASP A 88 16.70 9.28 -25.28
N VAL A 89 16.10 9.94 -24.29
CA VAL A 89 15.06 9.37 -23.43
C VAL A 89 13.75 10.10 -23.65
N ARG A 90 12.66 9.35 -23.74
CA ARG A 90 11.30 9.88 -23.73
C ARG A 90 10.85 10.10 -22.29
N TYR A 91 10.04 11.13 -22.08
CA TYR A 91 9.48 11.47 -20.78
C TYR A 91 7.96 11.63 -20.88
N LEU A 92 7.28 11.36 -19.75
CA LEU A 92 5.86 11.67 -19.53
C LEU A 92 5.75 12.77 -18.49
N ILE A 93 4.87 13.72 -18.72
CA ILE A 93 4.39 14.64 -17.67
C ILE A 93 3.03 14.16 -17.21
N PHE A 94 2.91 13.88 -15.91
CA PHE A 94 1.66 13.62 -15.22
C PHE A 94 1.16 14.90 -14.55
N LYS A 95 -0.14 15.19 -14.68
CA LYS A 95 -0.80 16.33 -14.02
C LYS A 95 -1.77 15.79 -12.97
N TYR A 96 -1.52 16.12 -11.72
CA TYR A 96 -2.35 15.77 -10.59
C TYR A 96 -3.14 16.98 -10.13
N LYS A 97 -4.37 16.79 -9.68
CA LYS A 97 -5.17 17.84 -9.05
C LYS A 97 -4.43 18.35 -7.81
N ASN A 98 -4.44 19.66 -7.60
CA ASN A 98 -3.82 20.22 -6.40
C ASN A 98 -4.74 19.98 -5.20
N GLU A 99 -4.36 19.03 -4.34
CA GLU A 99 -5.09 18.63 -3.13
C GLU A 99 -4.24 18.88 -1.90
N ASN A 100 -4.87 19.17 -0.77
CA ASN A 100 -4.20 19.30 0.51
C ASN A 100 -4.09 17.92 1.18
N LEU A 101 -3.08 17.15 0.78
CA LEU A 101 -2.81 15.80 1.28
C LEU A 101 -1.82 15.84 2.43
N VAL A 102 -2.15 15.10 3.50
CA VAL A 102 -1.28 14.84 4.64
C VAL A 102 -0.98 13.35 4.68
N ASP A 103 0.27 12.97 4.89
CA ASP A 103 0.70 11.58 4.95
C ASP A 103 0.00 10.83 6.09
N PHE A 104 -0.18 9.53 5.91
CA PHE A 104 -0.95 8.67 6.82
C PHE A 104 -0.45 8.78 8.27
N ASP A 105 0.86 8.63 8.45
CA ASP A 105 1.48 8.66 9.77
C ASP A 105 1.42 10.07 10.38
N ASP A 106 1.71 11.11 9.57
CA ASP A 106 1.63 12.51 10.01
C ASP A 106 0.22 12.88 10.45
N PHE A 107 -0.81 12.39 9.76
CA PHE A 107 -2.18 12.64 10.15
C PHE A 107 -2.53 11.93 11.48
N LEU A 108 -2.32 10.61 11.54
CA LEU A 108 -2.72 9.82 12.70
C LEU A 108 -1.94 10.18 13.98
N PHE A 109 -0.61 10.35 13.88
CA PHE A 109 0.23 10.59 15.05
C PHE A 109 0.13 12.02 15.62
N ASN A 110 -0.54 12.92 14.91
CA ASN A 110 -0.91 14.23 15.44
C ASN A 110 -2.23 14.23 16.23
N ILE A 111 -2.95 13.09 16.32
CA ILE A 111 -4.21 12.98 17.05
C ILE A 111 -3.93 12.60 18.51
N ALA A 112 -3.75 13.59 19.38
CA ALA A 112 -3.45 13.38 20.81
C ALA A 112 -4.64 12.83 21.64
N ASP A 113 -5.87 12.89 21.14
CA ASP A 113 -7.06 12.38 21.83
C ASP A 113 -7.29 10.90 21.48
N PRO A 114 -7.23 9.95 22.44
CA PRO A 114 -7.38 8.52 22.19
C PRO A 114 -8.68 8.16 21.48
N LYS A 115 -9.77 8.80 21.85
CA LYS A 115 -11.09 8.57 21.24
C LYS A 115 -11.06 8.95 19.76
N ARG A 116 -10.61 10.18 19.44
CA ARG A 116 -10.50 10.65 18.06
C ARG A 116 -9.56 9.75 17.25
N PHE A 117 -8.41 9.37 17.82
CA PHE A 117 -7.45 8.48 17.18
C PHE A 117 -8.08 7.13 16.77
N ILE A 118 -8.78 6.47 17.72
CA ILE A 118 -9.42 5.18 17.48
C ILE A 118 -10.49 5.30 16.38
N PHE A 119 -11.36 6.31 16.46
CA PHE A 119 -12.39 6.50 15.43
C PHE A 119 -11.78 6.85 14.07
N SER A 120 -10.72 7.65 14.02
CA SER A 120 -10.00 7.93 12.78
C SER A 120 -9.37 6.67 12.19
N ALA A 121 -8.79 5.79 13.02
CA ALA A 121 -8.24 4.51 12.57
C ALA A 121 -9.34 3.56 12.04
N ILE A 122 -10.48 3.46 12.73
CA ILE A 122 -11.63 2.64 12.30
C ILE A 122 -12.21 3.18 10.97
N THR A 123 -12.41 4.49 10.89
CA THR A 123 -12.95 5.14 9.69
C THR A 123 -11.99 4.97 8.52
N SER A 124 -10.68 5.21 8.72
CA SER A 124 -9.70 5.04 7.65
C SER A 124 -9.63 3.59 7.15
N PHE A 125 -9.75 2.59 8.04
CA PHE A 125 -9.85 1.20 7.63
C PHE A 125 -11.02 0.97 6.69
N SER A 126 -12.23 1.45 7.05
CA SER A 126 -13.45 1.29 6.25
C SER A 126 -13.28 1.89 4.85
N TYR A 127 -12.81 3.14 4.77
CA TYR A 127 -12.61 3.82 3.48
C TYR A 127 -11.57 3.11 2.59
N ILE A 128 -10.46 2.66 3.17
CA ILE A 128 -9.42 1.95 2.41
C ILE A 128 -9.94 0.59 1.93
N LEU A 129 -10.65 -0.16 2.79
CA LEU A 129 -11.25 -1.43 2.40
C LEU A 129 -12.25 -1.27 1.25
N GLU A 130 -13.15 -0.29 1.33
CA GLU A 130 -14.09 0.02 0.25
C GLU A 130 -13.37 0.45 -1.03
N SER A 131 -12.29 1.23 -0.91
CA SER A 131 -11.45 1.63 -2.04
C SER A 131 -10.78 0.44 -2.72
N LEU A 132 -10.21 -0.50 -1.95
CA LEU A 132 -9.61 -1.73 -2.49
C LEU A 132 -10.65 -2.63 -3.17
N ARG A 133 -11.87 -2.72 -2.62
CA ARG A 133 -12.98 -3.43 -3.27
C ARG A 133 -13.33 -2.80 -4.61
N ALA A 134 -13.48 -1.48 -4.64
CA ALA A 134 -13.78 -0.75 -5.88
C ALA A 134 -12.67 -0.92 -6.94
N LEU A 135 -11.39 -0.96 -6.54
CA LEU A 135 -10.29 -1.28 -7.45
C LEU A 135 -10.41 -2.70 -8.01
N ASN A 136 -10.64 -3.68 -7.15
CA ASN A 136 -10.74 -5.09 -7.53
C ASN A 136 -11.91 -5.33 -8.49
N GLU A 137 -13.09 -4.77 -8.23
CA GLU A 137 -14.26 -4.79 -9.09
C GLU A 137 -13.98 -4.16 -10.48
N ASN A 138 -13.00 -3.25 -10.56
CA ASN A 138 -12.57 -2.60 -11.80
C ASN A 138 -11.26 -3.16 -12.36
N ASP A 139 -10.96 -4.43 -12.08
CA ASP A 139 -9.82 -5.16 -12.64
C ASP A 139 -8.45 -4.61 -12.22
N VAL A 140 -8.36 -4.03 -11.00
CA VAL A 140 -7.11 -3.49 -10.45
C VAL A 140 -6.82 -4.11 -9.08
N CYS A 141 -5.65 -4.75 -8.92
CA CYS A 141 -5.06 -5.06 -7.63
C CYS A 141 -4.09 -3.93 -7.27
N PHE A 142 -4.27 -3.29 -6.12
CA PHE A 142 -3.40 -2.17 -5.73
C PHE A 142 -1.96 -2.61 -5.51
N PHE A 143 -1.77 -3.78 -4.92
CA PHE A 143 -0.49 -4.47 -4.76
C PHE A 143 0.57 -3.73 -3.92
N ASN A 144 0.44 -2.45 -3.67
CA ASN A 144 1.45 -1.64 -2.98
C ASN A 144 0.91 -0.92 -1.74
N LEU A 145 0.02 -1.58 -0.97
CA LEU A 145 -0.57 -0.97 0.22
C LEU A 145 0.47 -0.87 1.35
N SER A 146 0.75 0.36 1.75
CA SER A 146 1.63 0.74 2.85
C SER A 146 1.25 2.13 3.35
N PRO A 147 1.66 2.58 4.55
CA PRO A 147 1.41 3.93 5.04
C PRO A 147 1.81 5.03 4.05
N GLN A 148 2.93 4.86 3.35
CA GLN A 148 3.47 5.84 2.39
C GLN A 148 2.57 6.04 1.16
N ASN A 149 1.71 5.07 0.86
CA ASN A 149 0.80 5.08 -0.29
C ASN A 149 -0.64 5.43 0.08
N ILE A 150 -0.85 5.89 1.30
CA ILE A 150 -2.11 6.43 1.81
C ILE A 150 -1.86 7.88 2.25
N ALA A 151 -2.79 8.77 1.95
CA ALA A 151 -2.78 10.14 2.47
C ALA A 151 -4.19 10.54 2.89
N PHE A 152 -4.29 11.52 3.77
CA PHE A 152 -5.58 12.11 4.15
C PHE A 152 -5.82 13.40 3.37
N ASN A 153 -6.97 13.50 2.70
CA ASN A 153 -7.35 14.69 1.96
C ASN A 153 -8.13 15.65 2.88
N LEU A 154 -7.45 16.71 3.31
CA LEU A 154 -8.05 17.71 4.21
C LEU A 154 -9.12 18.57 3.54
N ASN A 155 -9.18 18.60 2.21
CA ASN A 155 -10.23 19.32 1.47
C ASN A 155 -11.56 18.53 1.44
N CYS A 156 -11.51 17.21 1.71
CA CYS A 156 -12.65 16.30 1.60
C CYS A 156 -13.01 15.62 2.93
N GLY A 157 -12.97 16.34 4.03
CA GLY A 157 -13.43 15.82 5.34
C GLY A 157 -12.47 14.85 6.02
N GLU A 158 -11.16 14.98 5.77
CA GLU A 158 -10.12 14.12 6.35
C GLU A 158 -10.27 12.64 5.92
N ASN A 159 -10.78 12.37 4.72
CA ASN A 159 -10.90 11.00 4.22
C ASN A 159 -9.56 10.51 3.67
N PRO A 160 -9.20 9.23 3.91
CA PRO A 160 -8.00 8.65 3.32
C PRO A 160 -8.18 8.45 1.81
N VAL A 161 -7.12 8.71 1.07
CA VAL A 161 -7.02 8.44 -0.37
C VAL A 161 -5.82 7.55 -0.64
N ILE A 162 -5.96 6.62 -1.57
CA ILE A 162 -4.87 5.77 -2.05
C ILE A 162 -4.15 6.50 -3.19
N ARG A 163 -2.80 6.44 -3.20
CA ARG A 163 -1.94 7.09 -4.20
C ARG A 163 -0.80 6.16 -4.65
N ASN A 164 0.00 6.57 -5.66
CA ASN A 164 1.18 5.86 -6.15
C ASN A 164 0.84 4.52 -6.84
N PHE A 165 0.11 4.58 -7.94
CA PHE A 165 -0.41 3.42 -8.66
C PHE A 165 0.57 2.77 -9.65
N GLN A 166 1.82 3.26 -9.74
CA GLN A 166 2.81 2.74 -10.69
C GLN A 166 3.12 1.25 -10.55
N SER A 167 2.94 0.67 -9.35
CA SER A 167 3.13 -0.76 -9.10
C SER A 167 1.84 -1.57 -9.11
N SER A 168 0.68 -0.92 -9.27
CA SER A 168 -0.59 -1.62 -9.28
C SER A 168 -0.71 -2.54 -10.48
N LEU A 169 -1.52 -3.58 -10.34
CA LEU A 169 -1.63 -4.63 -11.33
C LEU A 169 -2.99 -4.60 -12.01
N GLN A 170 -3.01 -4.72 -13.32
CA GLN A 170 -4.24 -5.02 -14.03
C GLN A 170 -4.48 -6.53 -13.98
N ILE A 171 -5.52 -6.98 -13.27
CA ILE A 171 -5.75 -8.41 -12.96
C ILE A 171 -5.92 -9.22 -14.25
N SER A 172 -6.70 -8.73 -15.20
CA SER A 172 -6.94 -9.41 -16.50
C SER A 172 -5.69 -9.53 -17.39
N ARG A 173 -4.63 -8.78 -17.08
CA ARG A 173 -3.35 -8.80 -17.85
C ARG A 173 -2.24 -9.55 -17.11
N LEU A 174 -2.54 -10.12 -15.93
CA LEU A 174 -1.52 -10.82 -15.15
C LEU A 174 -0.96 -12.02 -15.94
N ASN A 175 0.35 -12.00 -16.10
CA ASN A 175 1.14 -13.08 -16.67
C ASN A 175 2.59 -12.96 -16.19
N VAL A 176 3.42 -13.95 -16.52
CA VAL A 176 4.82 -14.02 -16.07
C VAL A 176 5.63 -12.79 -16.48
N GLU A 177 5.47 -12.30 -17.70
CA GLU A 177 6.20 -11.12 -18.19
C GLU A 177 5.78 -9.85 -17.45
N TYR A 178 4.46 -9.62 -17.31
CA TYR A 178 3.92 -8.42 -16.67
C TYR A 178 4.37 -8.33 -15.21
N ILE A 179 4.19 -9.40 -14.42
CA ILE A 179 4.62 -9.40 -13.00
C ILE A 179 6.14 -9.29 -12.87
N THR A 180 6.91 -9.92 -13.76
CA THR A 180 8.37 -9.81 -13.76
C THR A 180 8.82 -8.36 -13.96
N ASN A 181 8.19 -7.62 -14.85
CA ASN A 181 8.51 -6.21 -15.07
C ASN A 181 8.16 -5.33 -13.87
N ILE A 182 7.02 -5.58 -13.21
CA ILE A 182 6.64 -4.89 -11.96
C ILE A 182 7.66 -5.18 -10.86
N ILE A 183 8.00 -6.45 -10.63
CA ILE A 183 8.93 -6.85 -9.56
C ILE A 183 10.35 -6.28 -9.78
N LYS A 184 10.85 -6.28 -11.02
CA LYS A 184 12.18 -5.72 -11.33
C LYS A 184 12.29 -4.22 -11.07
N ALA A 185 11.19 -3.49 -11.18
CA ALA A 185 11.16 -2.04 -10.95
C ALA A 185 10.88 -1.67 -9.48
N GLN A 186 10.55 -2.64 -8.63
CA GLN A 186 10.16 -2.43 -7.25
C GLN A 186 11.28 -2.87 -6.30
N HIS A 187 11.58 -2.04 -5.27
CA HIS A 187 12.64 -2.33 -4.30
C HIS A 187 12.10 -2.65 -2.90
N ASP A 188 10.88 -2.20 -2.58
CA ASP A 188 10.25 -2.47 -1.29
C ASP A 188 9.09 -3.45 -1.43
N TYR A 189 9.14 -4.51 -0.62
CA TYR A 189 8.14 -5.57 -0.56
C TYR A 189 7.79 -5.98 0.89
N THR A 190 8.15 -5.15 1.86
CA THR A 190 8.02 -5.45 3.29
C THR A 190 6.58 -5.74 3.71
N HIS A 191 5.60 -5.04 3.16
CA HIS A 191 4.18 -5.22 3.51
C HIS A 191 3.45 -6.25 2.64
N LYS A 192 4.17 -6.98 1.79
CA LYS A 192 3.58 -7.96 0.89
C LYS A 192 3.53 -9.36 1.50
N PRO A 193 2.60 -10.23 1.05
CA PRO A 193 2.48 -11.58 1.59
C PRO A 193 3.64 -12.48 1.18
N LEU A 194 3.77 -13.61 1.90
CA LEU A 194 4.88 -14.56 1.76
C LEU A 194 5.12 -15.02 0.32
N GLU A 195 4.05 -15.34 -0.42
CA GLU A 195 4.15 -15.79 -1.81
C GLU A 195 4.72 -14.72 -2.73
N VAL A 196 4.48 -13.44 -2.43
CA VAL A 196 5.07 -12.32 -3.16
C VAL A 196 6.57 -12.20 -2.85
N HIS A 197 7.02 -12.48 -1.63
CA HIS A 197 8.45 -12.56 -1.31
C HIS A 197 9.14 -13.66 -2.13
N VAL A 198 8.46 -14.77 -2.39
CA VAL A 198 8.97 -15.81 -3.30
C VAL A 198 9.16 -15.27 -4.72
N LEU A 199 8.19 -14.50 -5.25
CA LEU A 199 8.33 -13.85 -6.56
C LEU A 199 9.55 -12.94 -6.62
N PHE A 200 9.72 -12.06 -5.62
CA PHE A 200 10.88 -11.18 -5.53
C PHE A 200 12.18 -11.97 -5.51
N TYR A 201 12.27 -12.98 -4.68
CA TYR A 201 13.47 -13.81 -4.53
C TYR A 201 13.84 -14.52 -5.84
N LEU A 202 12.87 -15.16 -6.50
CA LEU A 202 13.06 -15.85 -7.77
C LEU A 202 13.49 -14.90 -8.89
N ILE A 203 12.81 -13.77 -9.04
CA ILE A 203 13.01 -12.84 -10.15
C ILE A 203 14.32 -12.04 -9.97
N GLN A 204 14.58 -11.52 -8.78
CA GLN A 204 15.76 -10.72 -8.52
C GLN A 204 17.05 -11.54 -8.57
N ASN A 205 17.02 -12.80 -8.12
CA ASN A 205 18.17 -13.70 -8.18
C ASN A 205 18.23 -14.53 -9.47
N ASN A 206 17.28 -14.33 -10.39
CA ASN A 206 17.21 -15.05 -11.68
C ASN A 206 17.27 -16.59 -11.50
N LEU A 207 16.54 -17.14 -10.53
CA LEU A 207 16.54 -18.54 -10.20
C LEU A 207 15.54 -19.31 -11.05
N SER A 208 15.94 -20.44 -11.61
CA SER A 208 15.06 -21.32 -12.40
C SER A 208 14.17 -22.23 -11.55
N THR A 209 14.60 -22.53 -10.32
CA THR A 209 13.93 -23.42 -9.35
C THR A 209 14.20 -22.92 -7.94
N ILE A 210 13.45 -23.46 -6.94
CA ILE A 210 13.67 -23.16 -5.53
C ILE A 210 14.02 -24.43 -4.77
N SER A 211 15.03 -24.35 -3.89
CA SER A 211 15.43 -25.44 -3.00
C SER A 211 14.83 -25.27 -1.61
N TYR A 212 14.92 -26.31 -0.78
CA TYR A 212 14.47 -26.25 0.61
C TYR A 212 15.24 -25.17 1.40
N SER A 213 16.56 -25.06 1.19
CA SER A 213 17.38 -24.04 1.87
C SER A 213 16.95 -22.60 1.50
N PHE A 214 16.57 -22.36 0.26
CA PHE A 214 16.03 -21.07 -0.16
C PHE A 214 14.67 -20.77 0.48
N ILE A 215 13.82 -21.79 0.65
CA ILE A 215 12.55 -21.63 1.37
C ILE A 215 12.79 -21.21 2.82
N GLU A 216 13.75 -21.83 3.51
CA GLU A 216 14.11 -21.46 4.88
C GLU A 216 14.62 -20.01 4.97
N GLU A 217 15.48 -19.60 4.03
CA GLU A 217 16.02 -18.24 3.94
C GLU A 217 14.91 -17.21 3.72
N ILE A 218 14.03 -17.43 2.73
CA ILE A 218 12.89 -16.54 2.45
C ILE A 218 12.00 -16.41 3.68
N CYS A 219 11.66 -17.53 4.33
CA CYS A 219 10.78 -17.52 5.51
C CYS A 219 11.43 -16.81 6.69
N GLU A 220 12.75 -16.96 6.89
CA GLU A 220 13.47 -16.26 7.95
C GLU A 220 13.49 -14.75 7.73
N GLU A 221 13.83 -14.30 6.51
CA GLU A 221 13.82 -12.90 6.11
C GLU A 221 12.41 -12.29 6.22
N PHE A 222 11.39 -13.03 5.79
CA PHE A 222 10.01 -12.62 5.86
C PHE A 222 9.55 -12.38 7.29
N VAL A 223 9.74 -13.36 8.17
CA VAL A 223 9.30 -13.31 9.58
C VAL A 223 9.98 -12.18 10.35
N LYS A 224 11.28 -11.91 10.08
CA LYS A 224 12.03 -10.82 10.71
C LYS A 224 11.44 -9.43 10.40
N LYS A 225 10.79 -9.28 9.25
CA LYS A 225 10.24 -7.99 8.78
C LYS A 225 8.78 -7.75 9.16
N LEU A 226 8.13 -8.71 9.84
CA LEU A 226 6.71 -8.60 10.18
C LEU A 226 6.49 -7.87 11.51
N PRO A 227 6.06 -6.59 11.49
CA PRO A 227 5.93 -5.79 12.72
C PRO A 227 4.87 -6.34 13.66
N PHE A 228 3.81 -6.98 13.15
CA PHE A 228 2.74 -7.52 13.96
C PHE A 228 3.15 -8.73 14.80
N LEU A 229 4.23 -9.44 14.48
CA LEU A 229 4.68 -10.58 15.29
C LEU A 229 5.09 -10.19 16.70
N ASN A 230 5.51 -8.94 16.91
CA ASN A 230 5.80 -8.39 18.23
C ASN A 230 4.56 -8.30 19.16
N LEU A 231 3.36 -8.46 18.61
CA LEU A 231 2.11 -8.52 19.37
C LEU A 231 1.90 -9.90 20.02
N PHE A 232 2.59 -10.93 19.54
CA PHE A 232 2.39 -12.31 19.95
C PHE A 232 3.60 -12.86 20.71
N SER A 233 3.43 -14.07 21.29
CA SER A 233 4.52 -14.75 22.00
C SER A 233 5.59 -15.27 21.03
N GLU A 234 6.82 -15.46 21.50
CA GLU A 234 7.90 -16.10 20.74
C GLU A 234 7.50 -17.49 20.20
N LYS A 235 6.72 -18.25 21.01
CA LYS A 235 6.19 -19.54 20.58
C LYS A 235 5.27 -19.41 19.35
N PHE A 236 4.45 -18.36 19.29
CA PHE A 236 3.63 -18.07 18.12
C PHE A 236 4.50 -17.74 16.91
N GLY A 237 5.52 -16.87 17.09
CA GLY A 237 6.45 -16.52 16.01
C GLY A 237 7.16 -17.75 15.42
N ALA A 238 7.64 -18.67 16.27
CA ALA A 238 8.23 -19.92 15.82
C ALA A 238 7.24 -20.79 15.02
N SER A 239 6.01 -20.97 15.55
CA SER A 239 4.94 -21.72 14.88
C SER A 239 4.53 -21.07 13.56
N TYR A 240 4.53 -19.73 13.49
CA TYR A 240 4.24 -18.99 12.27
C TYR A 240 5.32 -19.21 11.20
N LYS A 241 6.61 -19.21 11.58
CA LYS A 241 7.72 -19.57 10.68
C LYS A 241 7.57 -20.98 10.13
N ASP A 242 7.23 -21.96 10.98
CA ASP A 242 7.00 -23.35 10.54
C ASP A 242 5.83 -23.43 9.54
N ALA A 243 4.77 -22.65 9.76
CA ALA A 243 3.65 -22.55 8.83
C ALA A 243 4.03 -21.90 7.50
N CYS A 244 4.94 -20.90 7.50
CA CYS A 244 5.52 -20.32 6.29
C CYS A 244 6.26 -21.36 5.48
N ILE A 245 7.18 -22.09 6.11
CA ILE A 245 7.95 -23.16 5.46
C ILE A 245 7.00 -24.23 4.90
N ALA A 246 6.01 -24.68 5.67
CA ALA A 246 5.03 -25.66 5.23
C ALA A 246 4.23 -25.21 4.00
N SER A 247 3.86 -23.93 3.95
CA SER A 247 3.11 -23.33 2.82
C SER A 247 3.93 -23.32 1.52
N LEU A 248 5.25 -23.13 1.61
CA LEU A 248 6.13 -23.02 0.45
C LEU A 248 6.70 -24.36 -0.04
N LYS A 249 6.58 -25.44 0.74
CA LYS A 249 7.14 -26.77 0.36
C LYS A 249 6.64 -27.28 -1.00
N LYS A 250 5.44 -26.88 -1.41
CA LYS A 250 4.88 -27.25 -2.72
C LYS A 250 5.73 -26.77 -3.90
N TYR A 251 6.52 -25.72 -3.73
CA TYR A 251 7.34 -25.11 -4.78
C TYR A 251 8.70 -25.81 -5.00
N ILE A 252 9.08 -26.75 -4.14
CA ILE A 252 10.36 -27.48 -4.29
C ILE A 252 10.33 -28.24 -5.62
N ASN A 253 11.38 -28.07 -6.42
CA ASN A 253 11.54 -28.67 -7.75
C ASN A 253 10.55 -28.20 -8.83
N MET A 254 9.68 -27.23 -8.56
CA MET A 254 8.90 -26.57 -9.61
C MET A 254 9.75 -25.60 -10.39
N THR A 255 9.41 -25.38 -11.66
CA THR A 255 10.06 -24.35 -12.47
C THR A 255 9.64 -22.94 -12.03
N GLN A 256 10.49 -21.94 -12.27
CA GLN A 256 10.18 -20.54 -11.99
C GLN A 256 8.82 -20.14 -12.58
N THR A 257 8.56 -20.52 -13.82
CA THR A 257 7.31 -20.19 -14.53
C THR A 257 6.10 -20.79 -13.82
N ASP A 258 6.16 -22.07 -13.45
CA ASP A 258 5.06 -22.76 -12.77
C ASP A 258 4.78 -22.14 -11.38
N ILE A 259 5.86 -21.80 -10.64
CA ILE A 259 5.73 -21.11 -9.34
C ILE A 259 5.05 -19.75 -9.52
N ILE A 260 5.49 -18.96 -10.50
CA ILE A 260 4.89 -17.64 -10.76
C ILE A 260 3.42 -17.79 -11.10
N LEU A 261 3.03 -18.71 -11.98
CA LEU A 261 1.64 -18.92 -12.38
C LEU A 261 0.77 -19.32 -11.18
N ASP A 262 1.21 -20.29 -10.36
CA ASP A 262 0.48 -20.70 -9.14
C ASP A 262 0.30 -19.53 -8.15
N ILE A 263 1.30 -18.67 -8.00
CA ILE A 263 1.21 -17.50 -7.12
C ILE A 263 0.24 -16.45 -7.68
N LEU A 264 0.22 -16.23 -9.00
CA LEU A 264 -0.67 -15.26 -9.64
C LEU A 264 -2.15 -15.62 -9.47
N GLU A 265 -2.50 -16.91 -9.37
CA GLU A 265 -3.86 -17.37 -9.08
C GLU A 265 -4.41 -16.85 -7.74
N GLN A 266 -3.53 -16.44 -6.82
CA GLN A 266 -3.88 -15.96 -5.48
C GLN A 266 -3.79 -14.42 -5.35
N SER A 267 -3.71 -13.71 -6.46
CA SER A 267 -3.51 -12.23 -6.47
C SER A 267 -4.67 -11.46 -5.83
N ASP A 268 -5.87 -12.02 -5.78
CA ASP A 268 -7.04 -11.47 -5.10
C ASP A 268 -6.89 -11.41 -3.56
N LYS A 269 -5.89 -12.12 -2.98
CA LYS A 269 -5.61 -12.17 -1.54
C LYS A 269 -4.50 -11.20 -1.11
N TRP A 270 -3.83 -10.51 -2.03
CA TRP A 270 -2.67 -9.70 -1.69
C TRP A 270 -3.02 -8.39 -0.97
N ASP A 271 -4.02 -7.68 -1.47
CA ASP A 271 -4.46 -6.42 -0.86
C ASP A 271 -5.13 -6.66 0.51
N VAL A 272 -5.88 -7.76 0.67
CA VAL A 272 -6.42 -8.18 1.98
C VAL A 272 -5.32 -8.43 2.99
N TYR A 273 -4.25 -9.12 2.58
CA TYR A 273 -3.10 -9.37 3.45
C TYR A 273 -2.45 -8.05 3.89
N SER A 274 -2.09 -7.20 2.92
CA SER A 274 -1.40 -5.93 3.20
C SER A 274 -2.23 -5.00 4.09
N LEU A 275 -3.55 -4.89 3.83
CA LEU A 275 -4.48 -4.14 4.66
C LEU A 275 -4.55 -4.70 6.08
N SER A 276 -4.63 -6.04 6.18
CA SER A 276 -4.71 -6.71 7.49
C SER A 276 -3.42 -6.54 8.30
N VAL A 277 -2.23 -6.62 7.69
CA VAL A 277 -0.95 -6.36 8.36
C VAL A 277 -0.88 -4.95 8.89
N LEU A 278 -1.21 -3.95 8.08
CA LEU A 278 -1.18 -2.54 8.46
C LEU A 278 -2.08 -2.29 9.69
N TYR A 279 -3.34 -2.71 9.63
CA TYR A 279 -4.29 -2.43 10.70
C TYR A 279 -4.18 -3.37 11.90
N LEU A 280 -3.65 -4.59 11.71
CA LEU A 280 -3.27 -5.46 12.82
C LEU A 280 -2.17 -4.81 13.67
N HIS A 281 -1.19 -4.17 13.04
CA HIS A 281 -0.17 -3.41 13.74
C HIS A 281 -0.79 -2.26 14.55
N ILE A 282 -1.71 -1.48 13.97
CA ILE A 282 -2.37 -0.36 14.65
C ILE A 282 -3.28 -0.86 15.79
N PHE A 283 -4.29 -1.67 15.48
CA PHE A 283 -5.29 -2.10 16.48
C PHE A 283 -4.73 -3.05 17.52
N GLY A 284 -3.77 -3.88 17.15
CA GLY A 284 -3.07 -4.75 18.09
C GLY A 284 -2.31 -3.96 19.15
N ASN A 285 -1.60 -2.90 18.73
CA ASN A 285 -0.89 -2.03 19.68
C ASN A 285 -1.82 -1.14 20.49
N ILE A 286 -2.94 -0.65 19.91
CA ILE A 286 -4.02 -0.01 20.68
C ILE A 286 -4.50 -0.95 21.80
N SER A 287 -4.84 -2.19 21.43
CA SER A 287 -5.33 -3.19 22.38
C SER A 287 -4.32 -3.45 23.50
N ARG A 288 -3.03 -3.59 23.15
CA ARG A 288 -1.94 -3.85 24.10
C ARG A 288 -1.66 -2.67 25.04
N VAL A 289 -1.48 -1.46 24.49
CA VAL A 289 -1.14 -0.26 25.25
C VAL A 289 -2.26 0.12 26.22
N PHE A 290 -3.50 0.05 25.77
CA PHE A 290 -4.67 0.38 26.60
C PHE A 290 -5.25 -0.82 27.36
N SER A 291 -4.67 -2.01 27.21
CA SER A 291 -5.12 -3.24 27.90
C SER A 291 -6.60 -3.55 27.65
N LEU A 292 -7.04 -3.42 26.40
CA LEU A 292 -8.43 -3.61 26.02
C LEU A 292 -8.84 -5.10 26.08
N GLN A 293 -10.10 -5.36 26.47
CA GLN A 293 -10.64 -6.72 26.53
C GLN A 293 -12.10 -6.75 26.04
N ALA A 294 -12.42 -7.78 25.26
CA ALA A 294 -13.79 -8.12 24.85
C ALA A 294 -14.60 -6.98 24.19
N ASN A 295 -13.95 -6.12 23.41
CA ASN A 295 -14.58 -5.04 22.66
C ASN A 295 -14.34 -5.18 21.14
N PHE A 296 -14.88 -4.24 20.34
CA PHE A 296 -14.69 -4.22 18.90
C PHE A 296 -13.22 -4.37 18.49
N ILE A 297 -12.30 -3.58 19.11
CA ILE A 297 -10.87 -3.57 18.72
C ILE A 297 -10.26 -4.97 18.86
N THR A 298 -10.48 -5.65 19.98
CA THR A 298 -9.91 -6.99 20.23
C THR A 298 -10.52 -8.06 19.32
N LYS A 299 -11.84 -8.01 19.08
CA LYS A 299 -12.51 -8.92 18.17
C LYS A 299 -12.03 -8.73 16.74
N PHE A 300 -11.90 -7.46 16.31
CA PHE A 300 -11.47 -7.13 14.96
C PHE A 300 -9.98 -7.44 14.74
N THR A 301 -9.11 -7.23 15.72
CA THR A 301 -7.72 -7.68 15.69
C THR A 301 -7.61 -9.19 15.44
N THR A 302 -8.52 -9.98 16.01
CA THR A 302 -8.58 -11.42 15.77
C THR A 302 -8.97 -11.75 14.31
N GLU A 303 -9.91 -11.01 13.71
CA GLU A 303 -10.27 -11.20 12.28
C GLU A 303 -9.11 -10.80 11.37
N LEU A 304 -8.44 -9.68 11.62
CA LEU A 304 -7.28 -9.26 10.84
C LEU A 304 -6.14 -10.29 10.91
N SER A 305 -5.91 -10.91 12.08
CA SER A 305 -4.86 -11.91 12.24
C SER A 305 -5.07 -13.17 11.38
N LYS A 306 -6.31 -13.53 11.05
CA LYS A 306 -6.60 -14.65 10.14
C LYS A 306 -6.10 -14.37 8.72
N ASN A 307 -6.19 -13.12 8.28
CA ASN A 307 -5.76 -12.70 6.95
C ASN A 307 -4.25 -12.55 6.79
N THR A 308 -3.48 -12.65 7.89
CA THR A 308 -2.01 -12.73 7.82
C THR A 308 -1.49 -14.16 7.66
N HIS A 309 -2.38 -15.15 7.45
CA HIS A 309 -1.98 -16.54 7.30
C HIS A 309 -1.01 -16.74 6.11
N PRO A 310 0.09 -17.52 6.26
CA PRO A 310 1.06 -17.76 5.18
C PRO A 310 0.47 -18.42 3.94
N ASN A 311 -0.51 -19.34 4.11
CA ASN A 311 -1.25 -19.91 2.97
C ASN A 311 -2.38 -18.98 2.55
N PRO A 312 -2.36 -18.43 1.30
CA PRO A 312 -3.36 -17.49 0.81
C PRO A 312 -4.80 -18.07 0.77
N GLU A 313 -4.98 -19.37 0.56
CA GLU A 313 -6.30 -20.01 0.55
C GLU A 313 -7.06 -19.89 1.89
N LYS A 314 -6.33 -19.63 2.98
CA LYS A 314 -6.91 -19.44 4.32
C LYS A 314 -7.23 -17.99 4.64
N ARG A 315 -6.97 -17.07 3.73
CA ARG A 315 -7.31 -15.65 3.87
C ARG A 315 -8.70 -15.38 3.31
N SER A 316 -9.41 -14.44 3.90
CA SER A 316 -10.69 -13.95 3.39
C SER A 316 -10.53 -13.27 2.03
N SER A 317 -11.61 -13.11 1.29
CA SER A 317 -11.70 -12.11 0.22
C SER A 317 -11.89 -10.69 0.80
N LEU A 318 -11.77 -9.66 -0.03
CA LEU A 318 -12.11 -8.28 0.37
C LEU A 318 -13.59 -8.17 0.77
N ASP A 319 -14.49 -8.89 0.09
CA ASP A 319 -15.92 -8.90 0.40
C ASP A 319 -16.23 -9.59 1.72
N ASP A 320 -15.58 -10.74 2.00
CA ASP A 320 -15.75 -11.44 3.28
C ASP A 320 -15.21 -10.59 4.44
N LEU A 321 -14.07 -9.92 4.24
CA LEU A 321 -13.51 -9.01 5.23
C LEU A 321 -14.46 -7.83 5.49
N PHE A 322 -15.05 -7.25 4.43
CA PHE A 322 -16.02 -6.17 4.55
C PHE A 322 -17.28 -6.62 5.31
N ALA A 323 -17.83 -7.78 4.98
CA ALA A 323 -18.98 -8.35 5.67
C ALA A 323 -18.71 -8.61 7.15
N ASN A 324 -17.54 -9.20 7.49
CA ASN A 324 -17.12 -9.45 8.87
C ASN A 324 -16.89 -8.14 9.65
N TYR A 325 -16.24 -7.15 9.03
CA TYR A 325 -16.03 -5.83 9.62
C TYR A 325 -17.36 -5.15 9.95
N THR A 326 -18.27 -5.07 8.97
CA THR A 326 -19.57 -4.42 9.12
C THR A 326 -20.41 -5.12 10.21
N ARG A 327 -20.39 -6.45 10.25
CA ARG A 327 -21.06 -7.21 11.30
C ARG A 327 -20.49 -6.90 12.68
N LEU A 328 -19.16 -6.94 12.86
CA LEU A 328 -18.51 -6.66 14.15
C LEU A 328 -18.76 -5.23 14.61
N LEU A 329 -18.78 -4.27 13.68
CA LEU A 329 -19.08 -2.87 13.98
C LEU A 329 -20.53 -2.69 14.42
N GLY A 330 -21.46 -3.36 13.75
CA GLY A 330 -22.90 -3.33 14.09
C GLY A 330 -23.24 -4.05 15.40
N ASP A 331 -22.49 -5.12 15.74
CA ASP A 331 -22.66 -5.88 16.99
C ASP A 331 -22.13 -5.14 18.22
N GLU A 332 -21.27 -4.10 18.04
CA GLU A 332 -20.68 -3.36 19.15
C GLU A 332 -21.65 -2.27 19.62
N THR A 333 -22.26 -2.48 20.76
CA THR A 333 -23.25 -1.56 21.37
C THR A 333 -22.64 -0.66 22.44
N ASP A 334 -21.49 -1.01 23.02
CA ASP A 334 -20.85 -0.25 24.08
C ASP A 334 -19.49 0.33 23.65
N TRP A 335 -19.53 1.57 23.19
CA TRP A 335 -18.34 2.37 22.89
C TRP A 335 -17.83 3.18 24.08
N SER A 336 -18.38 2.98 25.29
CA SER A 336 -17.98 3.78 26.48
C SER A 336 -16.51 3.59 26.86
N PHE A 337 -15.90 2.47 26.46
CA PHE A 337 -14.49 2.20 26.75
C PHE A 337 -13.56 3.27 26.16
N VAL A 338 -13.87 3.85 25.00
CA VAL A 338 -13.01 4.88 24.38
C VAL A 338 -12.94 6.18 25.21
N ASN A 339 -13.95 6.46 26.02
CA ASN A 339 -13.97 7.64 26.89
C ASN A 339 -13.11 7.46 28.16
N LYS A 340 -12.69 6.23 28.46
CA LYS A 340 -11.89 5.88 29.67
C LYS A 340 -10.41 5.72 29.34
N LEU A 341 -10.00 5.93 28.10
CA LEU A 341 -8.61 5.72 27.67
C LEU A 341 -7.74 6.89 28.15
N PRO A 342 -6.62 6.58 28.85
CA PRO A 342 -5.73 7.59 29.40
C PRO A 342 -4.89 8.25 28.28
N ARG A 343 -4.98 9.59 28.17
CA ARG A 343 -4.23 10.36 27.16
C ARG A 343 -2.71 10.25 27.32
N GLU A 344 -2.23 10.06 28.54
CA GLU A 344 -0.82 9.91 28.87
C GLU A 344 -0.17 8.66 28.24
N LYS A 345 -0.97 7.71 27.76
CA LYS A 345 -0.47 6.54 27.02
C LYS A 345 -0.29 6.76 25.52
N MET A 346 -0.80 7.85 24.95
CA MET A 346 -0.67 8.14 23.53
C MET A 346 0.78 8.26 23.05
N PRO A 347 1.69 8.94 23.76
CA PRO A 347 3.11 8.98 23.35
C PRO A 347 3.76 7.59 23.30
N GLN A 348 3.41 6.68 24.21
CA GLN A 348 3.87 5.30 24.18
C GLN A 348 3.34 4.56 22.95
N LEU A 349 2.05 4.74 22.62
CA LEU A 349 1.45 4.14 21.43
C LEU A 349 2.16 4.63 20.17
N PHE A 350 2.36 5.95 20.03
CA PHE A 350 3.01 6.52 18.86
C PHE A 350 4.47 6.10 18.69
N ALA A 351 5.21 5.96 19.80
CA ALA A 351 6.57 5.44 19.75
C ALA A 351 6.63 4.02 19.17
N ILE A 352 5.66 3.16 19.52
CA ILE A 352 5.60 1.78 19.02
C ILE A 352 5.14 1.73 17.54
N LEU A 353 4.19 2.60 17.16
CA LEU A 353 3.67 2.61 15.78
C LEU A 353 4.65 3.23 14.79
N GLY A 354 5.58 4.07 15.25
CA GLY A 354 6.61 4.70 14.42
C GLY A 354 7.90 3.88 14.28
N GLU A 355 8.03 2.72 14.98
CA GLU A 355 9.12 1.74 14.83
C GLU A 355 8.87 0.81 13.64
#